data_b6b891f970170ee82194e330cebb3140
#
_entry.id   b6b891f970170ee82194e330cebb3140
#
_cell.length_a   1.000
_cell.length_b   1.000
_cell.length_c   1.000
_cell.angle_alpha   90.00
_cell.angle_beta   90.00
_cell.angle_gamma   90.00
#
_symmetry.space_group_name_H-M   'P 1'
#
loop_
_entity.id
_entity.type
_entity.pdbx_description
1 polymer ?
#
loop_
_entity_poly.entity_id
_entity_poly.type
_entity_poly.pdbx_seq_one_letter_code
_entity_poly.pdbx_strand_id
1 'polypeptide(L)'
;MTNHEFIKKVADTVCKVALSYGILVHSPIIAQAILESGWGKSKLASTYHNYFGLKCGTKWTGKSVNLTTQEEYEVGTLTTIKDNFRVYDSMEDGIKGYFEFIQLPRYSNLKGITDPKTYLETIKADGYATSSTYVDNNMKLINQYDLTQY
;
A
#
# COMPACT_ATOMS: atom_id res chain seq x y z
N MET A 1 19.14 -5.11 -1.95
CA MET A 1 18.37 -5.20 -0.67
C MET A 1 17.69 -6.55 -0.58
N THR A 2 17.88 -7.27 0.52
CA THR A 2 17.20 -8.54 0.76
C THR A 2 15.72 -8.29 1.12
N ASN A 3 14.90 -9.36 1.05
CA ASN A 3 13.51 -9.27 1.47
C ASN A 3 13.39 -8.84 2.94
N HIS A 4 14.23 -9.40 3.80
CA HIS A 4 14.24 -9.04 5.22
C HIS A 4 14.60 -7.57 5.44
N GLU A 5 15.58 -7.05 4.71
CA GLU A 5 15.97 -5.64 4.78
C GLU A 5 14.83 -4.72 4.31
N PHE A 6 14.11 -5.12 3.26
CA PHE A 6 12.96 -4.36 2.78
C PHE A 6 11.86 -4.30 3.84
N ILE A 7 11.51 -5.46 4.41
CA ILE A 7 10.50 -5.55 5.47
C ILE A 7 10.87 -4.63 6.63
N LYS A 8 12.12 -4.70 7.09
CA LYS A 8 12.58 -3.91 8.23
C LYS A 8 12.50 -2.42 7.96
N LYS A 9 12.91 -1.96 6.78
CA LYS A 9 12.83 -0.54 6.41
C LYS A 9 11.40 -0.04 6.35
N VAL A 10 10.50 -0.81 5.75
CA VAL A 10 9.07 -0.45 5.70
C VAL A 10 8.49 -0.42 7.12
N ALA A 11 8.75 -1.47 7.91
CA ALA A 11 8.26 -1.59 9.27
C ALA A 11 8.74 -0.44 10.15
N ASP A 12 10.00 -0.02 10.03
CA ASP A 12 10.54 1.09 10.82
C ASP A 12 9.73 2.38 10.61
N THR A 13 9.37 2.71 9.36
CA THR A 13 8.56 3.88 9.09
C THR A 13 7.11 3.69 9.51
N VAL A 14 6.51 2.54 9.22
CA VAL A 14 5.12 2.23 9.60
C VAL A 14 4.95 2.35 11.12
N CYS A 15 5.83 1.70 11.88
CA CYS A 15 5.77 1.74 13.35
C CYS A 15 5.96 3.16 13.91
N LYS A 16 6.74 3.98 13.22
CA LYS A 16 7.01 5.36 13.64
C LYS A 16 5.82 6.29 13.46
N VAL A 17 5.02 6.10 12.40
CA VAL A 17 4.01 7.10 12.01
C VAL A 17 2.56 6.62 12.15
N ALA A 18 2.28 5.33 12.17
CA ALA A 18 0.91 4.80 12.10
C ALA A 18 -0.03 5.38 13.16
N LEU A 19 0.41 5.43 14.41
CA LEU A 19 -0.43 5.87 15.52
C LEU A 19 -0.89 7.32 15.35
N SER A 20 -0.03 8.19 14.84
CA SER A 20 -0.37 9.61 14.61
C SER A 20 -1.47 9.79 13.56
N TYR A 21 -1.69 8.78 12.73
CA TYR A 21 -2.78 8.75 11.74
C TYR A 21 -3.99 7.93 12.19
N GLY A 22 -4.01 7.48 13.45
CA GLY A 22 -5.10 6.69 14.02
C GLY A 22 -5.09 5.21 13.62
N ILE A 23 -4.00 4.72 13.06
CA ILE A 23 -3.86 3.33 12.61
C ILE A 23 -3.16 2.51 13.69
N LEU A 24 -3.83 1.42 14.13
CA LEU A 24 -3.40 0.58 15.24
C LEU A 24 -2.79 -0.77 14.80
N VAL A 25 -2.78 -1.06 13.51
CA VAL A 25 -2.25 -2.32 12.98
C VAL A 25 -1.20 -2.05 11.91
N HIS A 26 -0.11 -2.79 11.93
CA HIS A 26 1.03 -2.56 11.03
C HIS A 26 1.16 -3.60 9.92
N SER A 27 0.92 -4.86 10.25
CA SER A 27 1.20 -5.99 9.35
C SER A 27 0.53 -5.90 7.98
N PRO A 28 -0.75 -5.50 7.85
CA PRO A 28 -1.36 -5.40 6.53
C PRO A 28 -0.73 -4.31 5.67
N ILE A 29 -0.25 -3.23 6.28
CA ILE A 29 0.38 -2.12 5.54
C ILE A 29 1.74 -2.57 5.01
N ILE A 30 2.52 -3.30 5.81
CA ILE A 30 3.79 -3.88 5.37
C ILE A 30 3.54 -4.85 4.21
N ALA A 31 2.54 -5.72 4.33
CA ALA A 31 2.16 -6.65 3.26
C ALA A 31 1.76 -5.92 1.97
N GLN A 32 0.96 -4.88 2.08
CA GLN A 32 0.56 -4.06 0.93
C GLN A 32 1.78 -3.46 0.23
N ALA A 33 2.74 -2.94 0.97
CA ALA A 33 3.97 -2.40 0.39
C ALA A 33 4.76 -3.47 -0.37
N ILE A 34 4.87 -4.67 0.20
CA ILE A 34 5.55 -5.80 -0.45
C ILE A 34 4.85 -6.16 -1.77
N LEU A 35 3.54 -6.37 -1.71
CA LEU A 35 2.75 -6.83 -2.84
C LEU A 35 2.72 -5.79 -3.97
N GLU A 36 2.41 -4.54 -3.64
CA GLU A 36 2.23 -3.48 -4.63
C GLU A 36 3.55 -3.05 -5.28
N SER A 37 4.66 -3.16 -4.59
CA SER A 37 5.96 -2.72 -5.09
C SER A 37 6.86 -3.85 -5.61
N GLY A 38 6.41 -5.10 -5.53
CA GLY A 38 7.27 -6.23 -5.85
C GLY A 38 8.56 -6.19 -5.03
N TRP A 39 8.46 -6.11 -3.72
CA TRP A 39 9.61 -6.00 -2.82
C TRP A 39 10.45 -4.74 -3.05
N GLY A 40 9.82 -3.65 -3.46
CA GLY A 40 10.49 -2.40 -3.76
C GLY A 40 11.21 -2.37 -5.10
N LYS A 41 11.07 -3.42 -5.92
CA LYS A 41 11.83 -3.58 -7.18
C LYS A 41 11.12 -2.99 -8.39
N SER A 42 9.83 -2.72 -8.33
CA SER A 42 9.11 -2.09 -9.43
C SER A 42 9.72 -0.72 -9.75
N LYS A 43 9.57 -0.26 -10.99
CA LYS A 43 10.04 1.07 -11.39
C LYS A 43 9.37 2.16 -10.54
N LEU A 44 8.08 2.01 -10.26
CA LEU A 44 7.34 2.97 -9.46
C LEU A 44 7.89 3.08 -8.03
N ALA A 45 8.33 1.97 -7.44
CA ALA A 45 8.93 1.97 -6.11
C ALA A 45 10.42 2.36 -6.15
N SER A 46 11.22 1.70 -7.00
CA SER A 46 12.68 1.87 -6.99
C SER A 46 13.12 3.24 -7.46
N THR A 47 12.42 3.83 -8.43
CA THR A 47 12.76 5.14 -8.99
C THR A 47 11.95 6.27 -8.36
N TYR A 48 10.65 6.04 -8.12
CA TYR A 48 9.71 7.10 -7.74
C TYR A 48 9.23 7.01 -6.30
N HIS A 49 9.71 6.03 -5.53
CA HIS A 49 9.41 5.84 -4.09
C HIS A 49 7.91 5.73 -3.77
N ASN A 50 7.12 5.26 -4.73
CA ASN A 50 5.70 4.96 -4.54
C ASN A 50 5.55 3.44 -4.37
N TYR A 51 5.41 2.98 -3.12
CA TYR A 51 5.41 1.56 -2.77
C TYR A 51 4.02 0.94 -2.73
N PHE A 52 2.98 1.75 -2.87
CA PHE A 52 1.59 1.31 -2.75
C PHE A 52 0.79 1.48 -4.03
N GLY A 53 1.43 1.91 -5.11
CA GLY A 53 0.74 2.12 -6.37
C GLY A 53 -0.28 3.27 -6.32
N LEU A 54 -0.01 4.31 -5.55
CA LEU A 54 -0.94 5.42 -5.38
C LEU A 54 -1.04 6.28 -6.63
N LYS A 55 -2.26 6.37 -7.18
CA LYS A 55 -2.56 7.23 -8.32
C LYS A 55 -2.73 8.68 -7.86
N CYS A 56 -2.51 9.61 -8.80
CA CYS A 56 -2.67 11.04 -8.51
C CYS A 56 -4.12 11.44 -8.27
N GLY A 57 -5.06 10.82 -9.00
CA GLY A 57 -6.45 11.26 -8.96
C GLY A 57 -6.57 12.70 -9.42
N THR A 58 -7.54 13.44 -8.87
CA THR A 58 -7.84 14.81 -9.28
C THR A 58 -7.28 15.89 -8.36
N LYS A 59 -6.83 15.51 -7.16
CA LYS A 59 -6.43 16.48 -6.12
C LYS A 59 -4.94 16.50 -5.79
N TRP A 60 -4.16 15.56 -6.32
CA TRP A 60 -2.72 15.51 -6.08
C TRP A 60 -2.01 16.66 -6.80
N THR A 61 -1.23 17.44 -6.06
CA THR A 61 -0.50 18.60 -6.59
C THR A 61 1.01 18.41 -6.61
N GLY A 62 1.50 17.27 -6.12
CA GLY A 62 2.92 16.95 -6.12
C GLY A 62 3.41 16.40 -7.46
N LYS A 63 4.64 15.88 -7.45
CA LYS A 63 5.25 15.28 -8.64
C LYS A 63 4.47 14.04 -9.07
N SER A 64 4.43 13.81 -10.39
CA SER A 64 3.73 12.66 -10.97
C SER A 64 4.51 12.02 -12.10
N VAL A 65 4.20 10.76 -12.39
CA VAL A 65 4.73 10.01 -13.53
C VAL A 65 3.59 9.23 -14.18
N ASN A 66 3.58 9.17 -15.51
CA ASN A 66 2.61 8.40 -16.27
C ASN A 66 3.19 7.02 -16.58
N LEU A 67 2.55 5.98 -16.09
CA LEU A 67 2.98 4.59 -16.27
C LEU A 67 1.80 3.70 -16.65
N THR A 68 2.11 2.60 -17.35
CA THR A 68 1.14 1.56 -17.69
C THR A 68 1.05 0.56 -16.54
N THR A 69 -0.18 0.16 -16.17
CA THR A 69 -0.45 -0.84 -15.15
C THR A 69 -1.61 -1.73 -15.56
N GLN A 70 -1.86 -2.80 -14.80
CA GLN A 70 -2.99 -3.70 -15.00
C GLN A 70 -3.90 -3.69 -13.78
N GLU A 71 -5.21 -3.67 -14.04
CA GLU A 71 -6.24 -3.64 -13.00
C GLU A 71 -7.27 -4.73 -13.27
N GLU A 72 -7.87 -5.29 -12.21
CA GLU A 72 -8.97 -6.24 -12.30
C GLU A 72 -10.29 -5.52 -11.98
N TYR A 73 -11.05 -5.14 -13.02
CA TYR A 73 -12.39 -4.55 -12.86
C TYR A 73 -13.49 -5.61 -12.93
N GLU A 74 -13.24 -6.71 -13.66
CA GLU A 74 -14.08 -7.90 -13.68
C GLU A 74 -13.27 -9.07 -13.15
N VAL A 75 -13.88 -9.92 -12.33
CA VAL A 75 -13.20 -11.08 -11.73
C VAL A 75 -12.54 -11.95 -12.80
N GLY A 76 -11.23 -12.16 -12.67
CA GLY A 76 -10.44 -12.99 -13.59
C GLY A 76 -9.98 -12.27 -14.86
N THR A 77 -10.36 -11.00 -15.09
CA THR A 77 -9.99 -10.25 -16.29
C THR A 77 -9.06 -9.08 -15.93
N LEU A 78 -7.84 -9.09 -16.47
CA LEU A 78 -6.90 -7.98 -16.32
C LEU A 78 -7.04 -6.98 -17.46
N THR A 79 -7.20 -5.71 -17.11
CA THR A 79 -7.27 -4.59 -18.06
C THR A 79 -6.00 -3.75 -17.95
N THR A 80 -5.33 -3.50 -19.07
CA THR A 80 -4.15 -2.63 -19.12
C THR A 80 -4.61 -1.18 -19.19
N ILE A 81 -4.12 -0.35 -18.27
CA ILE A 81 -4.42 1.08 -18.23
C ILE A 81 -3.13 1.90 -18.14
N LYS A 82 -3.20 3.16 -18.60
CA LYS A 82 -2.19 4.18 -18.31
C LYS A 82 -2.78 5.14 -17.30
N ASP A 83 -1.98 5.47 -16.29
CA ASP A 83 -2.41 6.41 -15.27
C ASP A 83 -1.25 7.24 -14.73
N ASN A 84 -1.58 8.33 -14.06
CA ASN A 84 -0.61 9.16 -13.38
C ASN A 84 -0.47 8.70 -11.94
N PHE A 85 0.78 8.40 -11.55
CA PHE A 85 1.11 7.95 -10.21
C PHE A 85 1.88 9.00 -9.45
N ARG A 86 1.68 9.03 -8.14
CA ARG A 86 2.38 9.95 -7.24
C ARG A 86 3.87 9.62 -7.18
N VAL A 87 4.70 10.65 -7.10
CA VAL A 87 6.16 10.54 -6.96
C VAL A 87 6.57 11.14 -5.63
N TYR A 88 7.40 10.41 -4.90
CA TYR A 88 7.94 10.84 -3.60
C TYR A 88 9.46 10.93 -3.66
N ASP A 89 10.05 11.73 -2.76
CA ASP A 89 11.49 12.00 -2.77
C ASP A 89 12.31 10.95 -2.00
N SER A 90 11.65 10.16 -1.15
CA SER A 90 12.30 9.12 -0.33
C SER A 90 11.33 8.00 -0.02
N MET A 91 11.86 6.87 0.46
CA MET A 91 11.05 5.76 0.94
C MET A 91 10.17 6.18 2.12
N GLU A 92 10.73 6.94 3.05
CA GLU A 92 9.97 7.45 4.20
C GLU A 92 8.79 8.29 3.75
N ASP A 93 9.00 9.22 2.82
CA ASP A 93 7.94 10.07 2.28
C ASP A 93 6.88 9.25 1.55
N GLY A 94 7.29 8.23 0.78
CA GLY A 94 6.35 7.35 0.07
C GLY A 94 5.45 6.56 1.02
N ILE A 95 6.00 6.08 2.13
CA ILE A 95 5.21 5.35 3.14
C ILE A 95 4.30 6.31 3.90
N LYS A 96 4.79 7.49 4.29
CA LYS A 96 3.94 8.54 4.87
C LYS A 96 2.81 8.92 3.93
N GLY A 97 3.08 8.96 2.62
CA GLY A 97 2.07 9.23 1.60
C GLY A 97 0.90 8.27 1.64
N TYR A 98 1.12 7.00 1.94
CA TYR A 98 0.05 6.04 2.16
C TYR A 98 -0.85 6.46 3.32
N PHE A 99 -0.27 6.82 4.48
CA PHE A 99 -1.05 7.24 5.64
C PHE A 99 -1.84 8.51 5.39
N GLU A 100 -1.28 9.45 4.63
CA GLU A 100 -1.99 10.66 4.22
C GLU A 100 -3.15 10.33 3.29
N PHE A 101 -2.93 9.42 2.34
CA PHE A 101 -3.96 8.98 1.39
C PHE A 101 -5.17 8.37 2.09
N ILE A 102 -4.96 7.52 3.10
CA ILE A 102 -6.06 6.88 3.83
C ILE A 102 -6.76 7.80 4.82
N GLN A 103 -6.38 9.06 4.91
CA GLN A 103 -7.14 10.08 5.63
C GLN A 103 -8.37 10.55 4.84
N LEU A 104 -8.51 10.18 3.58
CA LEU A 104 -9.72 10.46 2.81
C LEU A 104 -10.97 9.91 3.54
N PRO A 105 -12.11 10.63 3.47
CA PRO A 105 -13.32 10.23 4.21
C PRO A 105 -13.75 8.78 4.03
N ARG A 106 -13.61 8.23 2.82
CA ARG A 106 -14.00 6.84 2.55
C ARG A 106 -13.19 5.80 3.30
N TYR A 107 -11.99 6.16 3.79
CA TYR A 107 -11.12 5.28 4.57
C TYR A 107 -11.16 5.55 6.07
N SER A 108 -12.08 6.40 6.54
CA SER A 108 -12.18 6.76 7.96
C SER A 108 -12.48 5.57 8.86
N ASN A 109 -13.09 4.52 8.32
CA ASN A 109 -13.42 3.30 9.05
C ASN A 109 -12.22 2.40 9.34
N LEU A 110 -11.03 2.73 8.84
CA LEU A 110 -9.79 1.99 9.14
C LEU A 110 -9.25 2.30 10.53
N LYS A 111 -9.57 3.47 11.07
CA LYS A 111 -9.08 3.89 12.39
C LYS A 111 -9.61 2.98 13.48
N GLY A 112 -8.71 2.55 14.37
CA GLY A 112 -9.07 1.69 15.49
C GLY A 112 -9.15 0.20 15.17
N ILE A 113 -9.02 -0.22 13.92
CA ILE A 113 -8.97 -1.65 13.57
C ILE A 113 -7.66 -2.25 14.06
N THR A 114 -7.74 -3.37 14.77
CA THR A 114 -6.58 -4.08 15.32
C THR A 114 -6.32 -5.42 14.62
N ASP A 115 -7.31 -5.98 13.94
CA ASP A 115 -7.18 -7.25 13.24
C ASP A 115 -6.70 -7.06 11.79
N PRO A 116 -5.59 -7.68 11.38
CA PRO A 116 -5.04 -7.50 10.03
C PRO A 116 -6.00 -7.84 8.90
N LYS A 117 -6.72 -8.96 9.02
CA LYS A 117 -7.66 -9.39 7.98
C LYS A 117 -8.84 -8.44 7.87
N THR A 118 -9.36 -7.99 9.00
CA THR A 118 -10.45 -7.00 9.05
C THR A 118 -10.02 -5.70 8.38
N TYR A 119 -8.79 -5.25 8.64
CA TYR A 119 -8.23 -4.07 7.97
C TYR A 119 -8.22 -4.24 6.45
N LEU A 120 -7.72 -5.38 5.95
CA LEU A 120 -7.64 -5.65 4.52
C LEU A 120 -9.01 -5.76 3.86
N GLU A 121 -9.95 -6.44 4.51
CA GLU A 121 -11.32 -6.54 4.01
C GLU A 121 -12.00 -5.17 3.94
N THR A 122 -11.79 -4.35 4.96
CA THR A 122 -12.37 -3.02 5.04
C THR A 122 -11.80 -2.08 3.98
N ILE A 123 -10.48 -2.01 3.84
CA ILE A 123 -9.86 -1.11 2.86
C ILE A 123 -10.21 -1.51 1.43
N LYS A 124 -10.32 -2.82 1.15
CA LYS A 124 -10.76 -3.30 -0.16
C LYS A 124 -12.21 -2.90 -0.43
N ALA A 125 -13.09 -3.11 0.53
CA ALA A 125 -14.50 -2.71 0.42
C ALA A 125 -14.66 -1.21 0.21
N ASP A 126 -13.74 -0.41 0.75
CA ASP A 126 -13.70 1.04 0.57
C ASP A 126 -13.24 1.46 -0.83
N GLY A 127 -12.80 0.51 -1.66
CA GLY A 127 -12.41 0.77 -3.04
C GLY A 127 -10.92 0.94 -3.30
N TYR A 128 -10.07 0.59 -2.33
CA TYR A 128 -8.61 0.73 -2.48
C TYR A 128 -8.02 -0.18 -3.56
N ALA A 129 -8.54 -1.39 -3.71
CA ALA A 129 -8.02 -2.39 -4.63
C ALA A 129 -9.14 -3.14 -5.36
N THR A 130 -8.85 -3.57 -6.59
CA THR A 130 -9.81 -4.25 -7.47
C THR A 130 -9.62 -5.76 -7.55
N SER A 131 -8.43 -6.26 -7.20
CA SER A 131 -8.11 -7.70 -7.29
C SER A 131 -9.00 -8.54 -6.38
N SER A 132 -9.61 -9.60 -6.94
CA SER A 132 -10.44 -10.55 -6.18
C SER A 132 -9.66 -11.34 -5.14
N THR A 133 -8.32 -11.42 -5.28
CA THR A 133 -7.43 -12.17 -4.37
C THR A 133 -6.65 -11.26 -3.43
N TYR A 134 -6.99 -9.97 -3.36
CA TYR A 134 -6.22 -8.98 -2.61
C TYR A 134 -6.02 -9.34 -1.14
N VAL A 135 -7.10 -9.67 -0.45
CA VAL A 135 -7.06 -10.02 0.98
C VAL A 135 -6.21 -11.27 1.20
N ASP A 136 -6.46 -12.33 0.42
CA ASP A 136 -5.75 -13.60 0.57
C ASP A 136 -4.26 -13.46 0.27
N ASN A 137 -3.87 -12.71 -0.76
CA ASN A 137 -2.48 -12.50 -1.12
C ASN A 137 -1.73 -11.74 -0.03
N ASN A 138 -2.35 -10.72 0.55
CA ASN A 138 -1.76 -9.98 1.67
C ASN A 138 -1.66 -10.85 2.93
N MET A 139 -2.69 -11.64 3.24
CA MET A 139 -2.66 -12.53 4.41
C MET A 139 -1.59 -13.61 4.28
N LYS A 140 -1.35 -14.14 3.09
CA LYS A 140 -0.25 -15.07 2.84
C LYS A 140 1.10 -14.46 3.19
N LEU A 141 1.34 -13.22 2.80
CA LEU A 141 2.58 -12.51 3.12
C LEU A 141 2.72 -12.29 4.63
N ILE A 142 1.64 -11.89 5.29
CA ILE A 142 1.63 -11.69 6.75
C ILE A 142 2.04 -12.97 7.46
N ASN A 143 1.46 -14.10 7.05
CA ASN A 143 1.75 -15.41 7.67
C ASN A 143 3.13 -15.92 7.31
N GLN A 144 3.54 -15.81 6.05
CA GLN A 144 4.82 -16.33 5.56
C GLN A 144 6.01 -15.63 6.21
N TYR A 145 5.92 -14.33 6.38
CA TYR A 145 7.02 -13.51 6.91
C TYR A 145 6.81 -13.07 8.36
N ASP A 146 5.78 -13.61 9.02
CA ASP A 146 5.47 -13.29 10.43
C ASP A 146 5.42 -11.77 10.67
N LEU A 147 4.67 -11.07 9.82
CA LEU A 147 4.64 -9.60 9.85
C LEU A 147 3.96 -9.02 11.08
N THR A 148 3.18 -9.83 11.81
CA THR A 148 2.54 -9.38 13.05
C THR A 148 3.54 -9.13 14.18
N GLN A 149 4.78 -9.57 14.04
CA GLN A 149 5.83 -9.28 15.02
C GLN A 149 6.25 -7.80 15.06
N TYR A 150 5.91 -7.03 14.04
CA TYR A 150 6.29 -5.61 13.96
C TYR A 150 5.19 -4.67 14.54
#